data_253b744d581983796bc3a9ebc6703229
#
_entry.id   253b744d581983796bc3a9ebc6703229
#
_cell.length_a   1.000
_cell.length_b   1.000
_cell.length_c   1.000
_cell.angle_alpha   90.00
_cell.angle_beta   90.00
_cell.angle_gamma   90.00
#
_symmetry.space_group_name_H-M   'P 1'
#
loop_
_entity.id
_entity.type
_entity.pdbx_description
1 polymer ?
#
loop_
_entity_poly.entity_id
_entity_poly.type
_entity_poly.pdbx_seq_one_letter_code
_entity_poly.pdbx_strand_id
1 'polypeptide(L)'
;MKVKLLFKTSLLLFATVTSVHATKNPVKVFILSGQSNMVGAGKVDGGGTRWGAEMIDPVVSVYEGSYDAKADYDSLKPIKMLKLKKFGGTDPTPYPGGGVQVTRGFFQPQESGIYEFRPGYGGSSNCLMEVAGKEVHRQEAGGEAVQAEIKLEGGQKVPFKITYFTRDANGLGWTARLDVPGSLKTLVKFGGKYPYLMNEKGQWTARDDVYYRGVVTATGSRWMGVQGGRIGPELGFGYAVGEVVDEPVLVLKTSQGNRSLGWDFLPPGGKQYEFEGKIYAGYKESPLSWDKGTEPKPIGWYAGKQYDDCFTAAHEVLDNFDAQFPHWKGRGYEVVGFVWWQGDKDRYNLAHAKKYEENLVHLIKTLRTEFKAPKAKFVVATLGQTVKDSTDVNEKLILDAQLAVDGTAKKYPDFKGNVSTVYTHPLSQGGASNSHYNGNAQTYMDVGLAMGEAMMKLLENK
;
A
#
# COMPACT_ATOMS: atom_id res chain seq x y z
N MET A 1 35.45 -91.23 4.38
CA MET A 1 34.23 -90.38 4.64
C MET A 1 34.67 -88.93 4.55
N LYS A 2 34.39 -88.29 3.42
CA LYS A 2 34.77 -86.86 3.21
C LYS A 2 33.50 -85.96 3.43
N VAL A 3 33.57 -85.17 4.44
CA VAL A 3 32.52 -84.15 4.73
C VAL A 3 32.80 -82.92 3.91
N LYS A 4 31.84 -82.51 3.01
CA LYS A 4 31.90 -81.27 2.26
C LYS A 4 31.26 -80.15 3.09
N LEU A 5 32.03 -79.13 3.39
CA LEU A 5 31.58 -77.87 4.04
C LEU A 5 31.06 -76.95 2.96
N LEU A 6 29.78 -76.63 3.00
CA LEU A 6 29.15 -75.65 2.14
C LEU A 6 29.20 -74.23 2.81
N PHE A 7 30.02 -73.37 2.23
CA PHE A 7 29.93 -71.91 2.58
C PHE A 7 28.72 -71.24 1.89
N LYS A 8 27.79 -70.80 2.66
CA LYS A 8 26.76 -69.90 2.19
C LYS A 8 27.25 -68.43 2.26
N THR A 9 27.53 -67.82 1.11
CA THR A 9 27.86 -66.42 0.98
C THR A 9 26.53 -65.62 0.96
N SER A 10 26.23 -64.90 2.05
CA SER A 10 25.11 -63.97 2.09
C SER A 10 25.54 -62.67 1.45
N LEU A 11 24.95 -62.29 0.31
CA LEU A 11 25.10 -61.02 -0.37
C LEU A 11 24.17 -60.01 0.33
N LEU A 12 24.73 -59.11 1.13
CA LEU A 12 23.98 -57.95 1.67
C LEU A 12 23.84 -56.93 0.55
N LEU A 13 22.62 -56.80 0.02
CA LEU A 13 22.23 -55.67 -0.87
C LEU A 13 22.04 -54.43 0.01
N PHE A 14 22.98 -53.49 -0.03
CA PHE A 14 22.77 -52.13 0.49
C PHE A 14 21.87 -51.37 -0.51
N ALA A 15 20.59 -51.27 -0.19
CA ALA A 15 19.70 -50.34 -0.87
C ALA A 15 20.01 -48.92 -0.36
N THR A 16 20.74 -48.15 -1.14
CA THR A 16 20.86 -46.72 -0.92
C THR A 16 19.51 -46.06 -1.22
N VAL A 17 18.76 -45.77 -0.19
CA VAL A 17 17.56 -44.89 -0.29
C VAL A 17 18.08 -43.49 -0.55
N THR A 18 18.20 -43.10 -1.81
CA THR A 18 18.32 -41.70 -2.19
C THR A 18 16.98 -41.08 -1.89
N SER A 19 16.88 -40.33 -0.78
CA SER A 19 15.77 -39.44 -0.54
C SER A 19 15.76 -38.39 -1.63
N VAL A 20 14.90 -38.56 -2.63
CA VAL A 20 14.55 -37.48 -3.56
C VAL A 20 13.84 -36.41 -2.71
N HIS A 21 14.59 -35.42 -2.26
CA HIS A 21 14.00 -34.22 -1.75
C HIS A 21 13.24 -33.58 -2.94
N ALA A 22 11.93 -33.68 -2.91
CA ALA A 22 11.10 -32.93 -3.85
C ALA A 22 11.51 -31.45 -3.70
N THR A 23 12.14 -30.90 -4.73
CA THR A 23 12.48 -29.49 -4.77
C THR A 23 11.17 -28.72 -4.70
N LYS A 24 10.98 -27.96 -3.63
CA LYS A 24 9.79 -27.10 -3.50
C LYS A 24 9.79 -26.11 -4.67
N ASN A 25 8.66 -25.91 -5.32
CA ASN A 25 8.54 -24.91 -6.39
C ASN A 25 9.02 -23.54 -5.92
N PRO A 26 9.75 -22.78 -6.77
CA PRO A 26 10.23 -21.46 -6.42
C PRO A 26 9.09 -20.50 -6.19
N VAL A 27 9.33 -19.49 -5.35
CA VAL A 27 8.38 -18.37 -5.14
C VAL A 27 8.26 -17.56 -6.43
N LYS A 28 7.04 -17.29 -6.87
CA LYS A 28 6.79 -16.45 -8.05
C LYS A 28 6.86 -14.98 -7.64
N VAL A 29 7.75 -14.23 -8.27
CA VAL A 29 7.97 -12.81 -7.96
C VAL A 29 7.37 -11.94 -9.05
N PHE A 30 6.51 -11.00 -8.63
CA PHE A 30 6.02 -9.91 -9.46
C PHE A 30 6.60 -8.60 -8.94
N ILE A 31 7.28 -7.85 -9.83
CA ILE A 31 7.88 -6.56 -9.50
C ILE A 31 6.96 -5.46 -10.01
N LEU A 32 6.42 -4.67 -9.07
CA LEU A 32 5.53 -3.55 -9.35
C LEU A 32 6.32 -2.25 -9.23
N SER A 33 6.32 -1.42 -10.28
CA SER A 33 7.02 -0.13 -10.28
C SER A 33 6.24 0.96 -11.00
N GLY A 34 6.62 2.21 -10.76
CA GLY A 34 5.97 3.38 -11.33
C GLY A 34 6.03 4.59 -10.39
N GLN A 35 5.13 5.55 -10.61
CA GLN A 35 5.08 6.76 -9.81
C GLN A 35 4.02 6.72 -8.70
N SER A 36 3.55 7.88 -8.23
CA SER A 36 2.70 8.01 -7.04
C SER A 36 1.42 7.15 -7.03
N ASN A 37 0.81 6.89 -8.18
CA ASN A 37 -0.34 6.01 -8.24
C ASN A 37 0.05 4.53 -8.01
N MET A 38 1.26 4.12 -8.41
CA MET A 38 1.81 2.82 -8.01
C MET A 38 2.18 2.80 -6.52
N VAL A 39 2.68 3.92 -5.95
CA VAL A 39 2.89 4.01 -4.48
C VAL A 39 1.58 3.72 -3.74
N GLY A 40 0.48 4.30 -4.19
CA GLY A 40 -0.85 4.10 -3.62
C GLY A 40 -1.30 5.24 -2.72
N ALA A 41 -2.53 5.67 -2.92
CA ALA A 41 -3.17 6.73 -2.15
C ALA A 41 -4.64 6.42 -1.80
N GLY A 42 -5.12 5.20 -2.11
CA GLY A 42 -6.49 4.78 -1.81
C GLY A 42 -6.75 4.77 -0.31
N LYS A 43 -7.72 5.57 0.15
CA LYS A 43 -8.05 5.70 1.57
C LYS A 43 -8.72 4.43 2.09
N VAL A 44 -8.26 3.92 3.22
CA VAL A 44 -8.91 2.79 3.90
C VAL A 44 -10.19 3.24 4.60
N ASP A 45 -10.14 4.40 5.28
CA ASP A 45 -11.27 5.05 5.93
C ASP A 45 -11.14 6.58 5.80
N GLY A 46 -11.94 7.35 6.51
CA GLY A 46 -11.87 8.82 6.54
C GLY A 46 -10.60 9.39 7.18
N GLY A 47 -9.74 8.50 7.69
CA GLY A 47 -8.60 8.90 8.50
C GLY A 47 -9.00 9.37 9.89
N GLY A 48 -8.04 9.46 10.78
CA GLY A 48 -8.26 9.95 12.13
C GLY A 48 -7.97 11.45 12.23
N THR A 49 -8.90 12.20 12.79
CA THR A 49 -8.68 13.58 13.23
C THR A 49 -8.32 13.57 14.71
N ARG A 50 -7.24 14.23 15.08
CA ARG A 50 -6.91 14.41 16.50
C ARG A 50 -8.01 15.22 17.18
N TRP A 51 -8.37 14.82 18.37
CA TRP A 51 -9.31 15.58 19.16
C TRP A 51 -8.84 17.04 19.34
N GLY A 52 -9.77 17.97 19.22
CA GLY A 52 -9.49 19.39 19.25
C GLY A 52 -10.78 20.20 19.23
N ALA A 53 -10.99 20.97 18.17
CA ALA A 53 -12.14 21.88 18.03
C ALA A 53 -13.51 21.18 18.01
N GLU A 54 -13.57 19.89 17.66
CA GLU A 54 -14.81 19.10 17.66
C GLU A 54 -15.24 18.65 19.06
N MET A 55 -14.29 18.66 20.03
CA MET A 55 -14.54 18.36 21.45
C MET A 55 -14.70 19.68 22.20
N ILE A 56 -15.94 20.01 22.57
CA ILE A 56 -16.34 21.31 23.08
C ILE A 56 -16.59 21.25 24.58
N ASP A 57 -16.22 22.32 25.29
CA ASP A 57 -16.45 22.51 26.72
C ASP A 57 -15.96 21.34 27.61
N PRO A 58 -14.74 20.84 27.45
CA PRO A 58 -14.27 19.69 28.22
C PRO A 58 -14.02 20.06 29.69
N VAL A 59 -14.62 19.28 30.60
CA VAL A 59 -14.43 19.37 32.04
C VAL A 59 -13.89 18.04 32.54
N VAL A 60 -12.76 18.09 33.25
CA VAL A 60 -12.15 16.93 33.88
C VAL A 60 -12.47 16.94 35.37
N SER A 61 -13.04 15.84 35.85
CA SER A 61 -13.27 15.54 37.26
C SER A 61 -12.29 14.44 37.69
N VAL A 62 -11.60 14.65 38.80
CA VAL A 62 -10.63 13.68 39.35
C VAL A 62 -11.19 13.09 40.63
N TYR A 63 -11.06 11.77 40.77
CA TYR A 63 -11.52 10.97 41.90
C TYR A 63 -10.35 10.17 42.48
N GLU A 64 -10.31 10.03 43.77
CA GLU A 64 -9.38 9.11 44.47
C GLU A 64 -9.78 7.65 44.21
N GLY A 65 -8.77 6.76 44.23
CA GLY A 65 -8.99 5.32 44.17
C GLY A 65 -8.63 4.66 42.86
N SER A 66 -9.02 3.41 42.74
CA SER A 66 -8.78 2.58 41.56
C SER A 66 -9.91 2.74 40.56
N TYR A 67 -9.59 2.54 39.28
CA TYR A 67 -10.59 2.50 38.21
C TYR A 67 -11.60 1.39 38.44
N ASP A 68 -12.89 1.73 38.38
CA ASP A 68 -14.00 0.82 38.31
C ASP A 68 -14.96 1.25 37.20
N ALA A 69 -15.06 0.42 36.16
CA ALA A 69 -15.94 0.69 35.03
C ALA A 69 -17.44 0.71 35.39
N LYS A 70 -17.81 0.12 36.52
CA LYS A 70 -19.20 0.02 37.01
C LYS A 70 -19.56 1.12 38.02
N ALA A 71 -18.56 1.90 38.47
CA ALA A 71 -18.83 2.96 39.43
C ALA A 71 -19.61 4.11 38.78
N ASP A 72 -20.61 4.60 39.54
CA ASP A 72 -21.34 5.81 39.16
C ASP A 72 -20.57 7.05 39.62
N TYR A 73 -19.64 7.50 38.79
CA TYR A 73 -18.84 8.71 39.05
C TYR A 73 -19.68 10.00 39.03
N ASP A 74 -20.94 9.95 38.54
CA ASP A 74 -21.81 11.14 38.56
C ASP A 74 -22.41 11.37 39.95
N SER A 75 -22.52 10.33 40.76
CA SER A 75 -22.97 10.41 42.17
C SER A 75 -21.86 10.73 43.16
N LEU A 76 -20.58 10.64 42.74
CA LEU A 76 -19.42 10.85 43.63
C LEU A 76 -18.95 12.31 43.59
N LYS A 77 -18.42 12.76 44.74
CA LYS A 77 -17.80 14.09 44.81
C LYS A 77 -16.36 14.02 44.33
N PRO A 78 -15.98 14.76 43.25
CA PRO A 78 -14.60 14.80 42.78
C PRO A 78 -13.69 15.56 43.78
N ILE A 79 -12.43 15.11 43.89
CA ILE A 79 -11.44 15.85 44.65
C ILE A 79 -10.93 17.09 43.94
N LYS A 80 -11.05 17.13 42.61
CA LYS A 80 -10.68 18.28 41.77
C LYS A 80 -11.54 18.32 40.49
N MET A 81 -11.84 19.52 40.05
CA MET A 81 -12.47 19.78 38.74
C MET A 81 -11.70 20.82 37.98
N LEU A 82 -11.53 20.62 36.67
CA LEU A 82 -10.82 21.50 35.76
C LEU A 82 -11.62 21.68 34.48
N LYS A 83 -11.87 22.93 34.12
CA LYS A 83 -12.40 23.27 32.80
C LYS A 83 -11.22 23.50 31.86
N LEU A 84 -11.12 22.70 30.80
CA LEU A 84 -10.07 22.84 29.81
C LEU A 84 -10.51 23.79 28.69
N LYS A 85 -9.54 24.49 28.08
CA LYS A 85 -9.83 25.32 26.89
C LYS A 85 -10.10 24.49 25.64
N LYS A 86 -9.47 23.32 25.56
CA LYS A 86 -9.64 22.33 24.48
C LYS A 86 -9.35 20.94 25.03
N PHE A 87 -9.86 19.91 24.37
CA PHE A 87 -9.56 18.53 24.72
C PHE A 87 -8.44 17.98 23.82
N GLY A 88 -7.48 17.31 24.46
CA GLY A 88 -6.31 16.79 23.78
C GLY A 88 -5.22 17.84 23.53
N GLY A 89 -4.03 17.40 23.27
CA GLY A 89 -2.85 18.24 23.06
C GLY A 89 -1.87 18.19 24.23
N THR A 90 -1.18 19.30 24.47
CA THR A 90 -0.11 19.41 25.47
C THR A 90 -0.60 19.89 26.84
N ASP A 91 -1.89 19.88 27.10
CA ASP A 91 -2.41 20.29 28.39
C ASP A 91 -1.90 19.31 29.46
N PRO A 92 -1.30 19.81 30.56
CA PRO A 92 -0.71 18.95 31.58
C PRO A 92 -1.78 18.11 32.25
N THR A 93 -1.38 16.94 32.68
CA THR A 93 -2.21 16.03 33.47
C THR A 93 -2.79 16.78 34.67
N PRO A 94 -4.10 16.81 34.83
CA PRO A 94 -4.73 17.59 35.90
C PRO A 94 -4.37 17.11 37.30
N TYR A 95 -3.82 15.87 37.45
CA TYR A 95 -3.54 15.28 38.74
C TYR A 95 -2.34 14.31 38.68
N PRO A 96 -1.14 14.70 39.15
CA PRO A 96 0.07 13.90 39.03
C PRO A 96 0.12 12.69 39.98
N GLY A 97 -0.77 12.60 40.98
CA GLY A 97 -0.79 11.52 41.97
C GLY A 97 -1.41 10.19 41.48
N GLY A 98 -1.97 10.17 40.26
CA GLY A 98 -2.79 9.06 39.80
C GLY A 98 -4.20 9.11 40.42
N GLY A 99 -5.15 8.43 39.80
CA GLY A 99 -6.56 8.42 40.21
C GLY A 99 -7.46 8.13 39.01
N VAL A 100 -8.75 8.16 39.21
CA VAL A 100 -9.71 8.08 38.12
C VAL A 100 -10.01 9.46 37.61
N GLN A 101 -9.91 9.65 36.31
CA GLN A 101 -10.29 10.88 35.63
C GLN A 101 -11.53 10.65 34.79
N VAL A 102 -12.50 11.52 34.94
CA VAL A 102 -13.72 11.50 34.11
C VAL A 102 -13.79 12.83 33.37
N THR A 103 -13.61 12.77 32.07
CA THR A 103 -13.75 13.94 31.19
C THR A 103 -15.13 13.91 30.56
N ARG A 104 -15.84 15.02 30.69
CA ARG A 104 -17.15 15.25 30.06
C ARG A 104 -17.08 16.48 29.20
N GLY A 105 -17.88 16.50 28.14
CA GLY A 105 -18.02 17.61 27.23
C GLY A 105 -18.98 17.26 26.12
N PHE A 106 -18.83 17.95 25.02
CA PHE A 106 -19.65 17.68 23.83
C PHE A 106 -18.76 17.44 22.63
N PHE A 107 -19.19 16.53 21.77
CA PHE A 107 -18.62 16.33 20.43
C PHE A 107 -19.59 16.92 19.40
N GLN A 108 -19.08 17.67 18.44
CA GLN A 108 -19.86 18.25 17.37
C GLN A 108 -19.21 17.88 16.03
N PRO A 109 -19.69 16.81 15.36
CA PRO A 109 -19.16 16.41 14.06
C PRO A 109 -19.46 17.48 13.01
N GLN A 110 -18.54 17.70 12.08
CA GLN A 110 -18.76 18.63 10.96
C GLN A 110 -19.75 18.07 9.94
N GLU A 111 -19.75 16.76 9.76
CA GLU A 111 -20.59 16.07 8.78
C GLU A 111 -21.34 14.89 9.44
N SER A 112 -22.53 14.59 8.90
CA SER A 112 -23.24 13.36 9.26
C SER A 112 -22.46 12.15 8.82
N GLY A 113 -22.47 11.06 9.62
CA GLY A 113 -21.77 9.84 9.24
C GLY A 113 -21.65 8.82 10.37
N ILE A 114 -20.90 7.78 10.09
CA ILE A 114 -20.55 6.72 11.05
C ILE A 114 -19.15 7.02 11.60
N TYR A 115 -19.08 7.13 12.92
CA TYR A 115 -17.89 7.55 13.64
C TYR A 115 -17.34 6.42 14.52
N GLU A 116 -16.00 6.37 14.63
CA GLU A 116 -15.26 5.55 15.58
C GLU A 116 -14.38 6.45 16.42
N PHE A 117 -14.37 6.22 17.72
CA PHE A 117 -13.58 6.98 18.68
C PHE A 117 -12.42 6.14 19.19
N ARG A 118 -11.22 6.66 19.15
CA ARG A 118 -9.98 6.02 19.59
C ARG A 118 -9.31 6.87 20.67
N PRO A 119 -9.71 6.74 21.94
CA PRO A 119 -9.07 7.48 23.03
C PRO A 119 -7.57 7.12 23.09
N GLY A 120 -6.72 8.13 23.20
CA GLY A 120 -5.29 7.95 23.46
C GLY A 120 -5.04 7.85 24.96
N TYR A 121 -4.46 6.75 25.38
CA TYR A 121 -4.04 6.50 26.76
C TYR A 121 -2.80 5.60 26.76
N GLY A 122 -2.02 5.63 27.84
CA GLY A 122 -0.86 4.74 27.97
C GLY A 122 -1.28 3.27 27.98
N GLY A 123 -0.56 2.41 27.29
CA GLY A 123 -0.94 1.04 26.92
C GLY A 123 -1.30 0.03 28.04
N SER A 124 -1.27 0.46 29.31
CA SER A 124 -1.71 -0.37 30.47
C SER A 124 -2.90 0.23 31.21
N SER A 125 -3.56 1.23 30.66
CA SER A 125 -4.63 1.97 31.34
C SER A 125 -6.01 1.41 31.01
N ASN A 126 -6.90 1.44 32.01
CA ASN A 126 -8.33 1.19 31.77
C ASN A 126 -8.98 2.44 31.16
N CYS A 127 -9.87 2.25 30.20
CA CYS A 127 -10.59 3.33 29.54
C CYS A 127 -12.00 2.91 29.15
N LEU A 128 -12.98 3.76 29.44
CA LEU A 128 -14.36 3.64 28.96
C LEU A 128 -14.77 4.98 28.33
N MET A 129 -15.27 4.95 27.10
CA MET A 129 -15.81 6.13 26.45
C MET A 129 -17.25 5.93 26.02
N GLU A 130 -18.09 6.91 26.34
CA GLU A 130 -19.47 7.00 25.95
C GLU A 130 -19.69 8.25 25.12
N VAL A 131 -20.49 8.14 24.05
CA VAL A 131 -20.93 9.27 23.20
C VAL A 131 -22.43 9.15 22.99
N ALA A 132 -23.16 10.24 23.18
CA ALA A 132 -24.63 10.25 23.13
C ALA A 132 -25.26 9.13 23.97
N GLY A 133 -24.68 8.80 25.14
CA GLY A 133 -25.13 7.77 26.05
C GLY A 133 -24.87 6.32 25.60
N LYS A 134 -24.12 6.12 24.52
CA LYS A 134 -23.72 4.78 24.05
C LYS A 134 -22.23 4.55 24.31
N GLU A 135 -21.88 3.37 24.81
CA GLU A 135 -20.50 2.94 24.90
C GLU A 135 -19.91 2.79 23.48
N VAL A 136 -18.84 3.53 23.20
CA VAL A 136 -18.15 3.52 21.91
C VAL A 136 -16.72 2.99 21.99
N HIS A 137 -16.16 2.91 23.20
CA HIS A 137 -14.84 2.34 23.43
C HIS A 137 -14.72 1.80 24.86
N ARG A 138 -14.14 0.62 24.97
CA ARG A 138 -13.76 0.03 26.27
C ARG A 138 -12.40 -0.65 26.13
N GLN A 139 -11.54 -0.40 27.09
CA GLN A 139 -10.33 -1.18 27.28
C GLN A 139 -10.12 -1.46 28.77
N GLU A 140 -9.79 -2.67 29.08
CA GLU A 140 -9.28 -3.09 30.38
C GLU A 140 -7.76 -3.29 30.30
N ALA A 141 -7.05 -3.01 31.40
CA ALA A 141 -5.59 -3.11 31.43
C ALA A 141 -5.11 -4.51 31.01
N GLY A 142 -4.27 -4.56 29.98
CA GLY A 142 -3.75 -5.81 29.41
C GLY A 142 -4.69 -6.55 28.47
N GLY A 143 -5.91 -6.06 28.24
CA GLY A 143 -6.88 -6.61 27.30
C GLY A 143 -6.86 -5.92 25.93
N GLU A 144 -7.56 -6.52 24.97
CA GLU A 144 -7.83 -5.88 23.68
C GLU A 144 -8.93 -4.82 23.83
N ALA A 145 -8.78 -3.72 23.07
CA ALA A 145 -9.78 -2.67 23.04
C ALA A 145 -11.04 -3.15 22.28
N VAL A 146 -12.20 -2.95 22.89
CA VAL A 146 -13.49 -3.10 22.22
C VAL A 146 -13.92 -1.73 21.71
N GLN A 147 -14.24 -1.65 20.42
CA GLN A 147 -14.68 -0.41 19.77
C GLN A 147 -16.04 -0.60 19.13
N ALA A 148 -16.92 0.37 19.29
CA ALA A 148 -18.22 0.41 18.62
C ALA A 148 -18.34 1.64 17.71
N GLU A 149 -19.09 1.47 16.66
CA GLU A 149 -19.42 2.52 15.71
C GLU A 149 -20.71 3.23 16.13
N ILE A 150 -20.75 4.54 15.93
CA ILE A 150 -21.93 5.35 16.22
C ILE A 150 -22.26 6.25 15.04
N LYS A 151 -23.55 6.28 14.65
CA LYS A 151 -24.06 7.24 13.66
C LYS A 151 -24.35 8.57 14.33
N LEU A 152 -23.81 9.66 13.79
CA LEU A 152 -24.00 11.02 14.30
C LEU A 152 -24.39 11.95 13.15
N GLU A 153 -25.16 12.99 13.50
CA GLU A 153 -25.59 14.01 12.55
C GLU A 153 -24.65 15.23 12.59
N GLY A 154 -24.28 15.75 11.41
CA GLY A 154 -23.42 16.92 11.26
C GLY A 154 -23.99 18.16 11.92
N GLY A 155 -23.14 18.88 12.63
CA GLY A 155 -23.54 20.07 13.39
C GLY A 155 -24.26 19.79 14.71
N GLN A 156 -24.68 18.56 14.98
CA GLN A 156 -25.35 18.20 16.22
C GLN A 156 -24.34 18.10 17.38
N LYS A 157 -24.60 18.82 18.46
CA LYS A 157 -23.80 18.77 19.68
C LYS A 157 -24.26 17.59 20.53
N VAL A 158 -23.41 16.55 20.67
CA VAL A 158 -23.72 15.33 21.45
C VAL A 158 -22.80 15.21 22.66
N PRO A 159 -23.30 14.79 23.85
CA PRO A 159 -22.45 14.63 25.02
C PRO A 159 -21.47 13.46 24.86
N PHE A 160 -20.26 13.63 25.39
CA PHE A 160 -19.31 12.54 25.59
C PHE A 160 -18.86 12.46 27.05
N LYS A 161 -18.48 11.25 27.47
CA LYS A 161 -17.87 10.96 28.75
C LYS A 161 -16.75 9.96 28.55
N ILE A 162 -15.57 10.27 29.05
CA ILE A 162 -14.42 9.35 29.05
C ILE A 162 -13.99 9.13 30.49
N THR A 163 -13.97 7.89 30.93
CA THR A 163 -13.49 7.47 32.25
C THR A 163 -12.20 6.69 32.06
N TYR A 164 -11.11 7.13 32.68
CA TYR A 164 -9.83 6.45 32.60
C TYR A 164 -8.98 6.59 33.86
N PHE A 165 -8.18 5.58 34.12
CA PHE A 165 -7.14 5.61 35.16
C PHE A 165 -5.79 5.80 34.52
N THR A 166 -5.08 6.84 34.94
CA THR A 166 -3.77 7.13 34.39
C THR A 166 -3.03 8.14 35.25
N ARG A 167 -1.72 7.98 35.31
CA ARG A 167 -0.83 8.96 35.91
C ARG A 167 -0.48 10.10 34.97
N ASP A 168 -0.58 9.84 33.65
CA ASP A 168 -0.02 10.70 32.58
C ASP A 168 -0.98 10.89 31.40
N ALA A 169 -2.30 10.78 31.59
CA ALA A 169 -3.20 10.84 30.46
C ALA A 169 -3.38 12.26 29.95
N ASN A 170 -3.07 12.45 28.72
CA ASN A 170 -3.23 13.72 28.00
C ASN A 170 -4.53 13.81 27.23
N GLY A 171 -5.45 12.85 27.36
CA GLY A 171 -6.70 12.86 26.61
C GLY A 171 -6.53 12.96 25.11
N LEU A 172 -5.33 12.67 24.59
CA LEU A 172 -5.09 12.65 23.15
C LEU A 172 -5.77 11.45 22.54
N GLY A 173 -6.73 11.71 21.66
CA GLY A 173 -7.43 10.67 20.95
C GLY A 173 -7.69 11.08 19.50
N TRP A 174 -8.30 10.16 18.80
CA TRP A 174 -8.63 10.30 17.40
C TRP A 174 -10.10 9.99 17.20
N THR A 175 -10.72 10.73 16.30
CA THR A 175 -12.07 10.43 15.80
C THR A 175 -11.94 10.18 14.30
N ALA A 176 -12.45 9.07 13.83
CA ALA A 176 -12.47 8.73 12.41
C ALA A 176 -13.91 8.60 11.92
N ARG A 177 -14.24 9.29 10.83
CA ARG A 177 -15.45 9.00 10.07
C ARG A 177 -15.19 7.81 9.17
N LEU A 178 -16.03 6.79 9.23
CA LEU A 178 -15.79 5.51 8.57
C LEU A 178 -16.45 5.38 7.20
N ASP A 179 -17.58 6.05 6.99
CA ASP A 179 -18.43 5.96 5.79
C ASP A 179 -18.08 7.04 4.74
N VAL A 180 -16.80 7.37 4.61
CA VAL A 180 -16.34 8.33 3.62
C VAL A 180 -16.47 7.73 2.22
N PRO A 181 -17.21 8.38 1.29
CA PRO A 181 -17.40 7.87 -0.06
C PRO A 181 -16.07 7.56 -0.76
N GLY A 182 -15.99 6.40 -1.41
CA GLY A 182 -14.79 5.92 -2.10
C GLY A 182 -13.68 5.38 -1.19
N SER A 183 -13.84 5.40 0.14
CA SER A 183 -12.90 4.69 1.03
C SER A 183 -13.13 3.18 0.98
N LEU A 184 -12.07 2.41 1.23
CA LEU A 184 -12.14 0.95 1.16
C LEU A 184 -13.14 0.36 2.16
N LYS A 185 -13.17 0.91 3.38
CA LYS A 185 -14.10 0.46 4.42
C LYS A 185 -15.57 0.68 4.00
N THR A 186 -15.86 1.82 3.38
CA THR A 186 -17.18 2.09 2.83
C THR A 186 -17.54 1.11 1.71
N LEU A 187 -16.63 0.85 0.80
CA LEU A 187 -16.85 -0.06 -0.32
C LEU A 187 -17.08 -1.50 0.14
N VAL A 188 -16.30 -1.98 1.11
CA VAL A 188 -16.39 -3.36 1.60
C VAL A 188 -17.58 -3.53 2.55
N LYS A 189 -17.62 -2.74 3.64
CA LYS A 189 -18.59 -2.95 4.74
C LYS A 189 -20.00 -2.49 4.39
N PHE A 190 -20.13 -1.39 3.68
CA PHE A 190 -21.43 -0.79 3.37
C PHE A 190 -21.85 -0.97 1.92
N GLY A 191 -20.89 -1.13 1.00
CA GLY A 191 -21.14 -1.31 -0.43
C GLY A 191 -21.09 -2.75 -0.93
N GLY A 192 -20.69 -3.71 -0.10
CA GLY A 192 -20.61 -5.14 -0.46
C GLY A 192 -19.57 -5.46 -1.55
N LYS A 193 -18.65 -4.50 -1.88
CA LYS A 193 -17.55 -4.73 -2.80
C LYS A 193 -16.39 -5.43 -2.11
N TYR A 194 -15.66 -6.27 -2.83
CA TYR A 194 -14.47 -6.98 -2.33
C TYR A 194 -14.70 -7.70 -0.99
N PRO A 195 -15.77 -8.54 -0.87
CA PRO A 195 -16.17 -9.13 0.40
C PRO A 195 -15.09 -10.01 1.05
N TYR A 196 -14.17 -10.53 0.26
CA TYR A 196 -13.03 -11.34 0.71
C TYR A 196 -11.99 -10.55 1.54
N LEU A 197 -12.04 -9.22 1.55
CA LEU A 197 -11.12 -8.38 2.33
C LEU A 197 -11.49 -8.29 3.81
N MET A 198 -12.69 -8.72 4.20
CA MET A 198 -13.19 -8.58 5.57
C MET A 198 -13.92 -9.84 6.03
N ASN A 199 -13.66 -10.29 7.24
CA ASN A 199 -14.37 -11.43 7.83
C ASN A 199 -15.74 -11.00 8.39
N GLU A 200 -16.53 -11.99 8.84
CA GLU A 200 -17.87 -11.77 9.43
C GLU A 200 -17.85 -10.88 10.69
N LYS A 201 -16.70 -10.79 11.36
CA LYS A 201 -16.52 -9.91 12.53
C LYS A 201 -16.17 -8.47 12.15
N GLY A 202 -16.11 -8.14 10.84
CA GLY A 202 -15.75 -6.82 10.36
C GLY A 202 -14.24 -6.49 10.45
N GLN A 203 -13.38 -7.50 10.59
CA GLN A 203 -11.94 -7.38 10.65
C GLN A 203 -11.33 -7.63 9.26
N TRP A 204 -10.28 -6.88 8.92
CA TRP A 204 -9.52 -7.10 7.70
C TRP A 204 -8.86 -8.48 7.70
N THR A 205 -8.94 -9.17 6.57
CA THR A 205 -8.27 -10.45 6.34
C THR A 205 -6.99 -10.24 5.54
N ALA A 206 -6.09 -11.20 5.62
CA ALA A 206 -4.90 -11.27 4.79
C ALA A 206 -4.82 -12.65 4.14
N ARG A 207 -4.22 -12.72 2.94
CA ARG A 207 -3.86 -13.99 2.29
C ARG A 207 -2.61 -14.55 2.96
N ASP A 208 -2.46 -15.86 2.97
CA ASP A 208 -1.30 -16.58 3.51
C ASP A 208 -0.41 -17.18 2.40
N ASP A 209 -0.77 -17.00 1.14
CA ASP A 209 -0.09 -17.46 -0.06
C ASP A 209 0.59 -16.32 -0.86
N VAL A 210 0.18 -15.07 -0.64
CA VAL A 210 0.75 -13.88 -1.28
C VAL A 210 1.38 -12.96 -0.24
N TYR A 211 2.66 -12.66 -0.40
CA TYR A 211 3.40 -11.78 0.49
C TYR A 211 3.75 -10.47 -0.21
N TYR A 212 3.58 -9.36 0.48
CA TYR A 212 3.94 -8.02 0.03
C TYR A 212 5.27 -7.59 0.62
N ARG A 213 6.16 -7.09 -0.23
CA ARG A 213 7.37 -6.37 0.16
C ARG A 213 7.47 -5.06 -0.59
N GLY A 214 7.38 -3.94 0.14
CA GLY A 214 7.59 -2.61 -0.42
C GLY A 214 8.98 -2.08 -0.08
N VAL A 215 9.65 -1.44 -1.06
CA VAL A 215 10.94 -0.78 -0.90
C VAL A 215 10.89 0.63 -1.50
N VAL A 216 11.84 1.51 -1.12
CA VAL A 216 11.93 2.93 -1.50
C VAL A 216 10.80 3.76 -0.88
N THR A 217 9.57 3.59 -1.33
CA THR A 217 8.36 4.18 -0.72
C THR A 217 7.27 3.12 -0.54
N ALA A 218 6.25 3.41 0.24
CA ALA A 218 5.24 2.43 0.65
C ALA A 218 5.87 1.15 1.22
N THR A 219 6.91 1.34 2.03
CA THR A 219 7.67 0.26 2.65
C THR A 219 6.79 -0.62 3.53
N GLY A 220 7.11 -1.90 3.57
CA GLY A 220 6.38 -2.87 4.38
C GLY A 220 6.77 -4.29 4.01
N SER A 221 6.53 -5.23 4.91
CA SER A 221 6.83 -6.66 4.73
C SER A 221 5.76 -7.45 5.48
N ARG A 222 4.80 -8.06 4.75
CA ARG A 222 3.61 -8.68 5.35
C ARG A 222 2.87 -9.59 4.38
N TRP A 223 2.04 -10.47 4.89
CA TRP A 223 1.03 -11.16 4.11
C TRP A 223 0.05 -10.16 3.46
N MET A 224 -0.37 -10.44 2.23
CA MET A 224 -1.17 -9.51 1.43
C MET A 224 -2.54 -9.27 2.09
N GLY A 225 -2.74 -8.06 2.57
CA GLY A 225 -3.98 -7.62 3.22
C GLY A 225 -3.99 -6.12 3.48
N VAL A 226 -5.09 -5.63 4.00
CA VAL A 226 -5.27 -4.21 4.33
C VAL A 226 -4.50 -3.88 5.60
N GLN A 227 -3.59 -2.90 5.53
CA GLN A 227 -2.85 -2.42 6.68
C GLN A 227 -2.62 -0.91 6.59
N GLY A 228 -2.80 -0.23 7.71
CA GLY A 228 -2.69 1.22 7.78
C GLY A 228 -3.86 1.94 7.10
N GLY A 229 -3.69 3.23 6.85
CA GLY A 229 -4.75 4.11 6.35
C GLY A 229 -4.82 4.23 4.82
N ARG A 230 -3.95 3.55 4.08
CA ARG A 230 -3.90 3.65 2.61
C ARG A 230 -3.60 2.31 1.95
N ILE A 231 -4.11 2.14 0.73
CA ILE A 231 -3.81 1.04 -0.16
C ILE A 231 -3.26 1.57 -1.48
N GLY A 232 -2.52 0.74 -2.18
CA GLY A 232 -2.16 0.92 -3.58
C GLY A 232 -2.72 -0.22 -4.45
N PRO A 233 -2.35 -0.26 -5.73
CA PRO A 233 -2.84 -1.28 -6.66
C PRO A 233 -2.31 -2.69 -6.34
N GLU A 234 -1.24 -2.80 -5.52
CA GLU A 234 -0.71 -4.09 -5.09
C GLU A 234 -1.72 -4.97 -4.39
N LEU A 235 -2.70 -4.37 -3.69
CA LEU A 235 -3.73 -5.13 -2.97
C LEU A 235 -4.63 -5.89 -3.97
N GLY A 236 -5.24 -5.19 -4.93
CA GLY A 236 -6.04 -5.83 -5.98
C GLY A 236 -5.22 -6.79 -6.82
N PHE A 237 -4.01 -6.38 -7.23
CA PHE A 237 -3.09 -7.23 -7.99
C PHE A 237 -2.77 -8.54 -7.25
N GLY A 238 -2.39 -8.44 -5.98
CA GLY A 238 -2.02 -9.61 -5.16
C GLY A 238 -3.19 -10.59 -4.98
N TYR A 239 -4.41 -10.07 -4.79
CA TYR A 239 -5.59 -10.94 -4.75
C TYR A 239 -5.85 -11.63 -6.09
N ALA A 240 -5.77 -10.91 -7.22
CA ALA A 240 -5.99 -11.50 -8.53
C ALA A 240 -4.98 -12.61 -8.88
N VAL A 241 -3.68 -12.37 -8.62
CA VAL A 241 -2.66 -13.38 -8.93
C VAL A 241 -2.70 -14.56 -7.97
N GLY A 242 -3.02 -14.34 -6.69
CA GLY A 242 -3.13 -15.40 -5.70
C GLY A 242 -4.31 -16.34 -5.93
N GLU A 243 -5.33 -15.96 -6.70
CA GLU A 243 -6.42 -16.87 -7.08
C GLU A 243 -6.03 -17.89 -8.15
N VAL A 244 -4.91 -17.67 -8.86
CA VAL A 244 -4.55 -18.47 -10.05
C VAL A 244 -3.20 -19.16 -9.88
N VAL A 245 -2.27 -18.57 -9.13
CA VAL A 245 -0.92 -19.10 -8.94
C VAL A 245 -0.89 -20.07 -7.75
N ASP A 246 -0.59 -21.33 -7.99
CA ASP A 246 -0.52 -22.35 -6.93
C ASP A 246 0.74 -22.22 -6.03
N GLU A 247 1.83 -21.65 -6.58
CA GLU A 247 3.06 -21.42 -5.82
C GLU A 247 2.94 -20.17 -4.94
N PRO A 248 3.73 -20.08 -3.86
CA PRO A 248 3.82 -18.86 -3.08
C PRO A 248 4.19 -17.66 -3.95
N VAL A 249 3.56 -16.52 -3.71
CA VAL A 249 3.73 -15.29 -4.49
C VAL A 249 4.39 -14.21 -3.64
N LEU A 250 5.42 -13.56 -4.20
CA LEU A 250 5.98 -12.32 -3.70
C LEU A 250 5.58 -11.16 -4.63
N VAL A 251 4.83 -10.20 -4.10
CA VAL A 251 4.61 -8.90 -4.73
C VAL A 251 5.65 -7.92 -4.18
N LEU A 252 6.71 -7.69 -4.97
CA LEU A 252 7.79 -6.76 -4.65
C LEU A 252 7.50 -5.41 -5.30
N LYS A 253 7.19 -4.39 -4.49
CA LYS A 253 6.88 -3.05 -4.99
C LYS A 253 8.05 -2.09 -4.76
N THR A 254 8.52 -1.49 -5.87
CA THR A 254 9.55 -0.45 -5.88
C THR A 254 9.06 0.74 -6.71
N SER A 255 8.68 1.82 -6.06
CA SER A 255 8.01 2.96 -6.70
C SER A 255 8.31 4.26 -5.97
N GLN A 256 8.25 5.38 -6.71
CA GLN A 256 8.52 6.71 -6.16
C GLN A 256 7.60 7.76 -6.79
N GLY A 257 6.97 8.59 -5.96
CA GLY A 257 6.06 9.65 -6.42
C GLY A 257 6.75 10.74 -7.25
N ASN A 258 5.98 11.35 -8.15
CA ASN A 258 6.40 12.50 -8.97
C ASN A 258 7.68 12.26 -9.79
N ARG A 259 7.78 11.10 -10.46
CA ARG A 259 8.94 10.69 -11.27
C ARG A 259 8.53 10.43 -12.72
N SER A 260 9.34 10.96 -13.66
CA SER A 260 9.16 10.78 -15.11
C SER A 260 9.93 9.57 -15.63
N LEU A 261 9.44 8.97 -16.71
CA LEU A 261 10.20 7.97 -17.46
C LEU A 261 11.28 8.62 -18.33
N GLY A 262 11.01 9.83 -18.85
CA GLY A 262 11.95 10.57 -19.69
C GLY A 262 13.17 11.11 -18.98
N TRP A 263 13.19 11.13 -17.64
CA TRP A 263 14.31 11.63 -16.85
C TRP A 263 14.61 10.71 -15.64
N ASP A 264 13.70 10.64 -14.66
CA ASP A 264 13.96 9.99 -13.38
C ASP A 264 14.15 8.47 -13.50
N PHE A 265 13.31 7.82 -14.29
CA PHE A 265 13.33 6.38 -14.55
C PHE A 265 13.94 6.00 -15.90
N LEU A 266 14.69 6.93 -16.53
CA LEU A 266 15.35 6.61 -17.80
C LEU A 266 16.27 5.39 -17.62
N PRO A 267 16.01 4.26 -18.32
CA PRO A 267 16.79 3.05 -18.07
C PRO A 267 18.22 3.13 -18.60
N PRO A 268 19.14 2.30 -18.08
CA PRO A 268 20.50 2.18 -18.59
C PRO A 268 20.56 2.04 -20.10
N GLY A 269 21.42 2.84 -20.75
CA GLY A 269 21.52 2.89 -22.21
C GLY A 269 20.59 3.88 -22.89
N GLY A 270 19.71 4.56 -22.14
CA GLY A 270 18.91 5.69 -22.65
C GLY A 270 19.81 6.77 -23.25
N LYS A 271 19.51 7.21 -24.46
CA LYS A 271 20.36 8.12 -25.22
C LYS A 271 19.94 9.57 -25.04
N GLN A 272 20.93 10.46 -25.06
CA GLN A 272 20.75 11.88 -25.23
C GLN A 272 20.02 12.17 -26.55
N TYR A 273 19.16 13.18 -26.58
CA TYR A 273 18.49 13.61 -27.81
C TYR A 273 18.24 15.10 -27.83
N GLU A 274 18.08 15.65 -29.04
CA GLU A 274 17.76 17.06 -29.27
C GLU A 274 16.25 17.24 -29.47
N PHE A 275 15.68 18.27 -28.83
CA PHE A 275 14.30 18.68 -29.04
C PHE A 275 14.18 20.20 -28.84
N GLU A 276 13.65 20.92 -29.85
CA GLU A 276 13.41 22.38 -29.82
C GLU A 276 14.59 23.20 -29.30
N GLY A 277 15.79 22.94 -29.86
CA GLY A 277 16.99 23.66 -29.52
C GLY A 277 17.61 23.33 -28.16
N LYS A 278 17.07 22.34 -27.47
CA LYS A 278 17.64 21.81 -26.23
C LYS A 278 18.17 20.41 -26.42
N ILE A 279 19.20 20.08 -25.68
CA ILE A 279 19.70 18.72 -25.51
C ILE A 279 19.08 18.15 -24.23
N TYR A 280 18.42 17.02 -24.34
CA TYR A 280 17.88 16.25 -23.22
C TYR A 280 18.85 15.14 -22.84
N ALA A 281 19.08 15.00 -21.55
CA ALA A 281 20.10 14.11 -21.00
C ALA A 281 19.84 12.63 -21.31
N GLY A 282 20.89 11.92 -21.64
CA GLY A 282 20.95 10.47 -21.65
C GLY A 282 21.19 9.90 -20.25
N TYR A 283 21.12 8.58 -20.11
CA TYR A 283 21.31 7.92 -18.83
C TYR A 283 22.63 8.30 -18.15
N LYS A 284 22.54 8.67 -16.85
CA LYS A 284 23.61 9.21 -15.99
C LYS A 284 24.10 10.62 -16.32
N GLU A 285 23.54 11.29 -17.32
CA GLU A 285 23.85 12.69 -17.57
C GLU A 285 23.01 13.65 -16.70
N SER A 286 23.46 14.90 -16.57
CA SER A 286 22.85 15.95 -15.76
C SER A 286 23.22 17.33 -16.37
N PRO A 287 22.32 18.32 -16.32
CA PRO A 287 20.96 18.33 -15.80
C PRO A 287 19.95 17.68 -16.74
N LEU A 288 18.63 17.76 -16.46
CA LEU A 288 17.56 17.21 -17.29
C LEU A 288 17.68 17.63 -18.77
N SER A 289 18.00 18.91 -19.02
CA SER A 289 18.24 19.45 -20.36
C SER A 289 19.08 20.75 -20.29
N TRP A 290 19.70 21.09 -21.41
CA TRP A 290 20.45 22.36 -21.61
C TRP A 290 20.30 22.87 -23.03
N ASP A 291 20.58 24.12 -23.25
CA ASP A 291 20.51 24.72 -24.60
C ASP A 291 21.60 24.15 -25.50
N LYS A 292 21.24 23.81 -26.74
CA LYS A 292 22.21 23.30 -27.74
C LYS A 292 23.35 24.28 -27.91
N GLY A 293 24.57 23.75 -27.89
CA GLY A 293 25.80 24.56 -28.01
C GLY A 293 26.28 25.18 -26.70
N THR A 294 25.62 24.91 -25.60
CA THR A 294 26.11 25.28 -24.26
C THR A 294 26.63 24.08 -23.49
N GLU A 295 27.52 24.31 -22.54
CA GLU A 295 27.98 23.27 -21.63
C GLU A 295 26.89 22.96 -20.55
N PRO A 296 26.60 21.68 -20.28
CA PRO A 296 25.68 21.31 -19.23
C PRO A 296 26.22 21.72 -17.85
N LYS A 297 25.31 22.17 -16.97
CA LYS A 297 25.64 22.47 -15.57
C LYS A 297 25.00 21.37 -14.70
N PRO A 298 25.75 20.33 -14.29
CA PRO A 298 25.23 19.24 -13.50
C PRO A 298 24.59 19.70 -12.17
N ILE A 299 23.56 18.99 -11.76
CA ILE A 299 22.87 19.17 -10.48
C ILE A 299 23.03 17.91 -9.63
N GLY A 300 22.58 17.92 -8.39
CA GLY A 300 22.63 16.75 -7.49
C GLY A 300 21.72 15.56 -7.89
N TRP A 301 21.22 15.53 -9.12
CA TRP A 301 20.37 14.51 -9.71
C TRP A 301 20.80 14.21 -11.14
N TYR A 302 20.60 12.99 -11.62
CA TYR A 302 20.95 12.57 -12.99
C TYR A 302 19.82 11.72 -13.62
N ALA A 303 19.84 11.63 -14.94
CA ALA A 303 18.90 10.81 -15.70
C ALA A 303 19.04 9.33 -15.34
N GLY A 304 17.95 8.72 -14.89
CA GLY A 304 17.92 7.33 -14.44
C GLY A 304 18.19 7.12 -12.96
N LYS A 305 18.41 8.20 -12.17
CA LYS A 305 18.68 8.01 -10.74
C LYS A 305 17.60 7.24 -10.02
N GLN A 306 16.33 7.51 -10.30
CA GLN A 306 15.24 6.79 -9.65
C GLN A 306 15.11 5.35 -10.15
N TYR A 307 15.49 5.09 -11.41
CA TYR A 307 15.64 3.73 -11.92
C TYR A 307 16.67 2.97 -11.06
N ASP A 308 17.86 3.54 -10.91
CA ASP A 308 18.93 2.94 -10.11
C ASP A 308 18.48 2.69 -8.67
N ASP A 309 17.90 3.70 -7.99
CA ASP A 309 17.45 3.59 -6.60
C ASP A 309 16.39 2.48 -6.44
N CYS A 310 15.41 2.42 -7.34
CA CYS A 310 14.32 1.46 -7.25
C CYS A 310 14.77 0.02 -7.53
N PHE A 311 15.54 -0.20 -8.58
CA PHE A 311 15.89 -1.56 -8.98
C PHE A 311 17.09 -2.11 -8.22
N THR A 312 18.01 -1.27 -7.75
CA THR A 312 19.01 -1.68 -6.75
C THR A 312 18.33 -2.17 -5.47
N ALA A 313 17.36 -1.42 -4.95
CA ALA A 313 16.62 -1.86 -3.74
C ALA A 313 15.84 -3.17 -3.97
N ALA A 314 15.32 -3.40 -5.18
CA ALA A 314 14.67 -4.65 -5.51
C ALA A 314 15.69 -5.83 -5.56
N HIS A 315 16.86 -5.61 -6.14
CA HIS A 315 17.95 -6.60 -6.14
C HIS A 315 18.42 -6.94 -4.72
N GLU A 316 18.59 -5.94 -3.85
CA GLU A 316 18.99 -6.16 -2.45
C GLU A 316 18.02 -7.09 -1.71
N VAL A 317 16.71 -7.00 -2.00
CA VAL A 317 15.71 -7.92 -1.44
C VAL A 317 15.88 -9.33 -2.01
N LEU A 318 16.05 -9.45 -3.33
CA LEU A 318 16.10 -10.74 -4.00
C LEU A 318 17.44 -11.48 -3.77
N ASP A 319 18.55 -10.75 -3.71
CA ASP A 319 19.88 -11.32 -3.43
C ASP A 319 19.98 -11.84 -2.00
N ASN A 320 19.18 -11.29 -1.07
CA ASN A 320 19.09 -11.72 0.31
C ASN A 320 17.77 -12.49 0.60
N PHE A 321 17.23 -13.21 -0.39
CA PHE A 321 15.88 -13.78 -0.35
C PHE A 321 15.60 -14.63 0.88
N ASP A 322 16.46 -15.60 1.20
CA ASP A 322 16.28 -16.50 2.34
C ASP A 322 16.32 -15.79 3.71
N ALA A 323 17.09 -14.71 3.81
CA ALA A 323 17.15 -13.88 5.02
C ALA A 323 15.93 -12.95 5.13
N GLN A 324 15.46 -12.40 4.00
CA GLN A 324 14.27 -11.52 3.95
C GLN A 324 12.96 -12.31 4.17
N PHE A 325 12.92 -13.57 3.73
CA PHE A 325 11.73 -14.43 3.75
C PHE A 325 12.03 -15.80 4.38
N PRO A 326 12.31 -15.88 5.70
CA PRO A 326 12.71 -17.12 6.37
C PRO A 326 11.65 -18.24 6.28
N HIS A 327 10.36 -17.87 6.13
CA HIS A 327 9.27 -18.82 5.91
C HIS A 327 9.33 -19.53 4.54
N TRP A 328 10.11 -19.00 3.58
CA TRP A 328 10.35 -19.58 2.27
C TRP A 328 11.81 -20.07 2.07
N LYS A 329 12.60 -20.09 3.12
CA LYS A 329 14.02 -20.48 3.06
C LYS A 329 14.24 -21.75 2.27
N GLY A 330 15.18 -21.69 1.35
CA GLY A 330 15.60 -22.83 0.50
C GLY A 330 14.68 -23.11 -0.70
N ARG A 331 13.60 -22.32 -0.94
CA ARG A 331 12.78 -22.44 -2.15
C ARG A 331 13.40 -21.78 -3.37
N GLY A 332 14.16 -20.69 -3.17
CA GLY A 332 14.54 -19.80 -4.26
C GLY A 332 13.32 -19.02 -4.82
N TYR A 333 13.57 -18.28 -5.86
CA TYR A 333 12.51 -17.45 -6.50
C TYR A 333 12.65 -17.43 -8.03
N GLU A 334 11.59 -17.04 -8.71
CA GLU A 334 11.54 -16.78 -10.14
C GLU A 334 10.81 -15.46 -10.39
N VAL A 335 11.44 -14.51 -11.09
CA VAL A 335 10.78 -13.28 -11.52
C VAL A 335 9.95 -13.59 -12.76
N VAL A 336 8.62 -13.61 -12.60
CA VAL A 336 7.67 -14.02 -13.63
C VAL A 336 6.93 -12.85 -14.29
N GLY A 337 6.95 -11.67 -13.66
CA GLY A 337 6.27 -10.51 -14.24
C GLY A 337 6.69 -9.16 -13.67
N PHE A 338 6.49 -8.13 -14.49
CA PHE A 338 6.65 -6.73 -14.15
C PHE A 338 5.33 -5.98 -14.37
N VAL A 339 5.07 -4.98 -13.53
CA VAL A 339 3.90 -4.13 -13.63
C VAL A 339 4.32 -2.67 -13.55
N TRP A 340 3.81 -1.84 -14.46
CA TRP A 340 4.17 -0.43 -14.58
C TRP A 340 2.93 0.47 -14.59
N TRP A 341 2.85 1.39 -13.63
CA TRP A 341 1.81 2.43 -13.60
C TRP A 341 2.44 3.79 -13.41
N GLN A 342 2.67 4.48 -14.54
CA GLN A 342 3.39 5.75 -14.58
C GLN A 342 2.97 6.51 -15.86
N GLY A 343 3.29 7.79 -15.97
CA GLY A 343 3.07 8.65 -17.13
C GLY A 343 2.68 10.09 -16.75
N ASP A 344 2.13 10.28 -15.55
CA ASP A 344 1.62 11.60 -15.14
C ASP A 344 2.70 12.68 -15.13
N LYS A 345 3.93 12.37 -14.71
CA LYS A 345 5.02 13.34 -14.70
C LYS A 345 5.51 13.72 -16.10
N ASP A 346 5.50 12.78 -17.04
CA ASP A 346 5.97 13.00 -18.41
C ASP A 346 5.03 13.91 -19.21
N ARG A 347 3.72 13.93 -18.92
CA ARG A 347 2.75 14.78 -19.61
C ARG A 347 2.99 16.29 -19.43
N TYR A 348 3.79 16.69 -18.45
CA TYR A 348 4.16 18.10 -18.25
C TYR A 348 5.37 18.54 -19.10
N ASN A 349 5.92 17.65 -19.92
CA ASN A 349 7.05 17.93 -20.79
C ASN A 349 6.84 17.28 -22.16
N LEU A 350 6.64 18.09 -23.20
CA LEU A 350 6.37 17.60 -24.55
C LEU A 350 7.49 16.71 -25.10
N ALA A 351 8.76 17.03 -24.80
CA ALA A 351 9.88 16.20 -25.24
C ALA A 351 9.83 14.81 -24.59
N HIS A 352 9.49 14.73 -23.30
CA HIS A 352 9.30 13.46 -22.61
C HIS A 352 8.09 12.70 -23.14
N ALA A 353 6.97 13.39 -23.36
CA ALA A 353 5.76 12.76 -23.91
C ALA A 353 6.01 12.14 -25.30
N LYS A 354 6.76 12.84 -26.18
CA LYS A 354 7.15 12.34 -27.50
C LYS A 354 8.13 11.15 -27.45
N LYS A 355 8.97 11.08 -26.41
CA LYS A 355 9.93 9.98 -26.20
C LYS A 355 9.38 8.85 -25.34
N TYR A 356 8.17 8.98 -24.83
CA TYR A 356 7.63 8.05 -23.85
C TYR A 356 7.55 6.61 -24.38
N GLU A 357 7.11 6.43 -25.62
CA GLU A 357 7.01 5.10 -26.24
C GLU A 357 8.37 4.40 -26.35
N GLU A 358 9.37 5.12 -26.89
CA GLU A 358 10.74 4.61 -27.03
C GLU A 358 11.33 4.21 -25.67
N ASN A 359 11.15 5.07 -24.67
CA ASN A 359 11.65 4.84 -23.33
C ASN A 359 10.91 3.67 -22.64
N LEU A 360 9.59 3.52 -22.86
CA LEU A 360 8.81 2.41 -22.31
C LEU A 360 9.23 1.06 -22.91
N VAL A 361 9.42 1.00 -24.23
CA VAL A 361 9.95 -0.19 -24.92
C VAL A 361 11.33 -0.54 -24.38
N HIS A 362 12.18 0.47 -24.20
CA HIS A 362 13.52 0.28 -23.65
C HIS A 362 13.47 -0.23 -22.21
N LEU A 363 12.62 0.35 -21.35
CA LEU A 363 12.41 -0.08 -19.97
C LEU A 363 12.01 -1.56 -19.90
N ILE A 364 11.01 -1.98 -20.70
CA ILE A 364 10.54 -3.38 -20.74
C ILE A 364 11.70 -4.33 -21.04
N LYS A 365 12.51 -4.02 -22.05
CA LYS A 365 13.65 -4.87 -22.46
C LYS A 365 14.76 -4.86 -21.41
N THR A 366 15.06 -3.70 -20.85
CA THR A 366 16.13 -3.55 -19.85
C THR A 366 15.82 -4.32 -18.58
N LEU A 367 14.59 -4.21 -18.04
CA LEU A 367 14.20 -4.95 -16.84
C LEU A 367 14.27 -6.47 -17.01
N ARG A 368 13.84 -6.98 -18.16
CA ARG A 368 13.98 -8.43 -18.47
C ARG A 368 15.43 -8.89 -18.49
N THR A 369 16.32 -8.06 -19.01
CA THR A 369 17.77 -8.37 -19.04
C THR A 369 18.37 -8.28 -17.66
N GLU A 370 18.11 -7.22 -16.93
CA GLU A 370 18.70 -6.93 -15.62
C GLU A 370 18.31 -7.99 -14.58
N PHE A 371 17.04 -8.37 -14.54
CA PHE A 371 16.55 -9.43 -13.64
C PHE A 371 16.72 -10.84 -14.19
N LYS A 372 17.44 -11.01 -15.31
CA LYS A 372 17.68 -12.31 -15.97
C LYS A 372 16.38 -13.10 -16.20
N ALA A 373 15.31 -12.38 -16.52
CA ALA A 373 13.96 -12.88 -16.68
C ALA A 373 13.41 -12.62 -18.10
N PRO A 374 14.03 -13.18 -19.16
CA PRO A 374 13.67 -12.87 -20.56
C PRO A 374 12.24 -13.27 -20.93
N LYS A 375 11.64 -14.19 -20.18
CA LYS A 375 10.27 -14.67 -20.38
C LYS A 375 9.25 -13.94 -19.49
N ALA A 376 9.70 -13.09 -18.55
CA ALA A 376 8.80 -12.38 -17.66
C ALA A 376 7.78 -11.55 -18.43
N LYS A 377 6.54 -11.67 -18.02
CA LYS A 377 5.42 -10.91 -18.60
C LYS A 377 5.47 -9.46 -18.14
N PHE A 378 4.86 -8.57 -18.90
CA PHE A 378 4.86 -7.15 -18.56
C PHE A 378 3.44 -6.57 -18.70
N VAL A 379 2.95 -5.92 -17.65
CA VAL A 379 1.64 -5.24 -17.66
C VAL A 379 1.84 -3.75 -17.45
N VAL A 380 1.26 -2.95 -18.35
CA VAL A 380 1.24 -1.48 -18.27
C VAL A 380 -0.18 -1.03 -17.92
N ALA A 381 -0.31 -0.09 -16.99
CA ALA A 381 -1.58 0.61 -16.73
C ALA A 381 -1.50 2.04 -17.28
N THR A 382 -2.57 2.49 -17.96
CA THR A 382 -2.64 3.84 -18.51
C THR A 382 -2.98 4.87 -17.42
N LEU A 383 -2.94 6.17 -17.74
CA LEU A 383 -3.46 7.21 -16.85
C LEU A 383 -5.00 7.19 -16.87
N GLY A 384 -5.62 7.22 -15.70
CA GLY A 384 -7.07 7.04 -15.58
C GLY A 384 -7.92 8.20 -16.10
N GLN A 385 -7.40 9.43 -16.12
CA GLN A 385 -8.13 10.57 -16.67
C GLN A 385 -8.12 10.61 -18.19
N THR A 386 -7.16 9.95 -18.86
CA THR A 386 -6.96 10.12 -20.30
C THR A 386 -7.92 9.25 -21.11
N VAL A 387 -8.77 9.88 -21.90
CA VAL A 387 -9.67 9.23 -22.86
C VAL A 387 -8.96 9.02 -24.20
N LYS A 388 -9.47 8.05 -25.00
CA LYS A 388 -8.86 7.71 -26.31
C LYS A 388 -8.92 8.85 -27.32
N ASP A 389 -9.88 9.73 -27.20
CA ASP A 389 -10.10 10.94 -28.00
C ASP A 389 -9.67 12.23 -27.29
N SER A 390 -8.77 12.13 -26.31
CA SER A 390 -8.24 13.28 -25.59
C SER A 390 -7.67 14.33 -26.53
N THR A 391 -8.01 15.59 -26.29
CA THR A 391 -7.46 16.76 -26.99
C THR A 391 -6.18 17.29 -26.38
N ASP A 392 -5.80 16.83 -25.18
CA ASP A 392 -4.50 17.14 -24.60
C ASP A 392 -3.39 16.36 -25.33
N VAL A 393 -2.52 17.09 -26.01
CA VAL A 393 -1.48 16.50 -26.87
C VAL A 393 -0.55 15.59 -26.07
N ASN A 394 -0.10 16.01 -24.91
CA ASN A 394 0.86 15.24 -24.13
C ASN A 394 0.23 14.01 -23.51
N GLU A 395 -0.97 14.14 -22.96
CA GLU A 395 -1.73 12.99 -22.43
C GLU A 395 -2.01 11.95 -23.53
N LYS A 396 -2.40 12.44 -24.73
CA LYS A 396 -2.67 11.57 -25.87
C LYS A 396 -1.43 10.83 -26.35
N LEU A 397 -0.26 11.50 -26.43
CA LEU A 397 1.02 10.87 -26.77
C LEU A 397 1.39 9.76 -25.78
N ILE A 398 1.19 9.98 -24.48
CA ILE A 398 1.47 8.98 -23.46
C ILE A 398 0.49 7.80 -23.55
N LEU A 399 -0.81 8.06 -23.70
CA LEU A 399 -1.80 7.01 -23.85
C LEU A 399 -1.51 6.16 -25.10
N ASP A 400 -1.24 6.79 -26.25
CA ASP A 400 -0.93 6.09 -27.48
C ASP A 400 0.32 5.23 -27.35
N ALA A 401 1.35 5.74 -26.68
CA ALA A 401 2.56 5.00 -26.37
C ALA A 401 2.30 3.76 -25.48
N GLN A 402 1.48 3.94 -24.44
CA GLN A 402 1.09 2.84 -23.54
C GLN A 402 0.24 1.78 -24.26
N LEU A 403 -0.64 2.18 -25.16
CA LEU A 403 -1.43 1.25 -25.97
C LEU A 403 -0.59 0.58 -27.07
N ALA A 404 0.40 1.28 -27.63
CA ALA A 404 1.25 0.76 -28.70
C ALA A 404 2.13 -0.41 -28.27
N VAL A 405 2.52 -0.48 -26.99
CA VAL A 405 3.34 -1.59 -26.45
C VAL A 405 2.52 -2.86 -26.15
N ASP A 406 1.18 -2.78 -26.16
CA ASP A 406 0.34 -3.96 -26.00
C ASP A 406 0.63 -4.98 -27.11
N GLY A 407 0.83 -6.24 -26.71
CA GLY A 407 1.16 -7.31 -27.65
C GLY A 407 0.10 -7.57 -28.71
N THR A 408 -1.15 -7.12 -28.50
CA THR A 408 -2.24 -7.20 -29.49
C THR A 408 -2.22 -6.04 -30.49
N ALA A 409 -1.53 -4.93 -30.18
CA ALA A 409 -1.39 -3.79 -31.08
C ALA A 409 -0.52 -4.10 -32.31
N LYS A 410 0.26 -5.18 -32.29
CA LYS A 410 1.11 -5.68 -33.39
C LYS A 410 2.25 -4.73 -33.81
N LYS A 411 2.44 -3.61 -33.11
CA LYS A 411 3.54 -2.65 -33.40
C LYS A 411 4.91 -3.22 -33.03
N TYR A 412 4.96 -4.00 -31.97
CA TYR A 412 6.16 -4.67 -31.47
C TYR A 412 5.99 -6.18 -31.49
N PRO A 413 6.44 -6.90 -32.53
CA PRO A 413 6.28 -8.35 -32.64
C PRO A 413 6.82 -9.14 -31.43
N ASP A 414 7.92 -8.67 -30.86
CA ASP A 414 8.54 -9.25 -29.65
C ASP A 414 7.65 -9.19 -28.40
N PHE A 415 6.61 -8.35 -28.41
CA PHE A 415 5.71 -8.16 -27.27
C PHE A 415 4.44 -9.03 -27.36
N LYS A 416 4.24 -9.71 -28.48
CA LYS A 416 3.09 -10.59 -28.67
C LYS A 416 3.04 -11.68 -27.59
N GLY A 417 1.90 -11.72 -26.85
CA GLY A 417 1.65 -12.71 -25.80
C GLY A 417 2.50 -12.57 -24.52
N ASN A 418 3.25 -11.44 -24.39
CA ASN A 418 4.08 -11.22 -23.22
C ASN A 418 4.07 -9.78 -22.69
N VAL A 419 3.38 -8.85 -23.36
CA VAL A 419 3.08 -7.50 -22.86
C VAL A 419 1.59 -7.24 -23.02
N SER A 420 0.95 -6.68 -22.01
CA SER A 420 -0.45 -6.25 -22.03
C SER A 420 -0.61 -4.85 -21.44
N THR A 421 -1.54 -4.07 -21.98
CA THR A 421 -1.88 -2.75 -21.46
C THR A 421 -3.31 -2.72 -20.94
N VAL A 422 -3.47 -2.34 -19.69
CA VAL A 422 -4.76 -2.10 -19.05
C VAL A 422 -5.18 -0.65 -19.30
N TYR A 423 -6.24 -0.44 -20.04
CA TYR A 423 -6.85 0.88 -20.20
C TYR A 423 -7.68 1.21 -18.95
N THR A 424 -7.14 2.09 -18.10
CA THR A 424 -7.66 2.31 -16.75
C THR A 424 -8.76 3.37 -16.66
N HIS A 425 -9.03 4.14 -17.72
CA HIS A 425 -10.05 5.19 -17.69
C HIS A 425 -11.43 4.72 -17.19
N PRO A 426 -11.98 3.60 -17.66
CA PRO A 426 -13.28 3.12 -17.17
C PRO A 426 -13.27 2.65 -15.71
N LEU A 427 -12.09 2.34 -15.17
CA LEU A 427 -11.91 1.84 -13.80
C LEU A 427 -11.64 2.99 -12.80
N SER A 428 -11.37 4.20 -13.32
CA SER A 428 -10.90 5.31 -12.50
C SER A 428 -12.05 6.16 -11.99
N GLN A 429 -12.12 6.30 -10.69
CA GLN A 429 -13.11 7.08 -9.93
C GLN A 429 -12.39 8.16 -9.11
N GLY A 430 -13.10 9.26 -8.79
CA GLY A 430 -12.61 10.26 -7.84
C GLY A 430 -11.74 11.36 -8.44
N GLY A 431 -11.49 11.39 -9.75
CA GLY A 431 -10.74 12.46 -10.40
C GLY A 431 -9.50 12.02 -11.16
N ALA A 432 -8.58 12.93 -11.41
CA ALA A 432 -7.41 12.70 -12.23
C ALA A 432 -6.23 12.06 -11.46
N SER A 433 -5.25 11.53 -12.20
CA SER A 433 -4.06 10.86 -11.64
C SER A 433 -3.18 11.79 -10.81
N ASN A 434 -3.07 13.07 -11.19
CA ASN A 434 -2.28 14.06 -10.43
C ASN A 434 -2.89 14.40 -9.06
N SER A 435 -4.20 14.27 -8.90
CA SER A 435 -4.88 14.36 -7.60
C SER A 435 -4.94 13.01 -6.88
N HIS A 436 -4.27 11.98 -7.41
CA HIS A 436 -4.33 10.60 -6.88
C HIS A 436 -5.77 10.10 -6.73
N TYR A 437 -6.61 10.42 -7.73
CA TYR A 437 -8.04 10.07 -7.71
C TYR A 437 -8.76 10.47 -6.41
N ASN A 438 -8.29 11.57 -5.76
CA ASN A 438 -8.73 12.05 -4.44
C ASN A 438 -8.72 10.97 -3.34
N GLY A 439 -7.86 9.94 -3.51
CA GLY A 439 -7.76 8.83 -2.59
C GLY A 439 -8.90 7.81 -2.71
N ASN A 440 -9.58 7.77 -3.86
CA ASN A 440 -10.63 6.77 -4.10
C ASN A 440 -10.05 5.36 -4.13
N ALA A 441 -10.38 4.53 -3.13
CA ALA A 441 -9.86 3.19 -2.98
C ALA A 441 -10.34 2.23 -4.07
N GLN A 442 -11.53 2.48 -4.64
CA GLN A 442 -12.05 1.65 -5.72
C GLN A 442 -11.14 1.69 -6.95
N THR A 443 -10.64 2.87 -7.32
CA THR A 443 -9.68 3.00 -8.43
C THR A 443 -8.45 2.13 -8.22
N TYR A 444 -7.86 2.16 -7.02
CA TYR A 444 -6.67 1.35 -6.73
C TYR A 444 -6.95 -0.15 -6.73
N MET A 445 -8.12 -0.56 -6.21
CA MET A 445 -8.55 -1.96 -6.23
C MET A 445 -8.83 -2.44 -7.65
N ASP A 446 -9.69 -1.72 -8.41
CA ASP A 446 -10.12 -2.15 -9.74
C ASP A 446 -8.96 -2.15 -10.74
N VAL A 447 -8.08 -1.14 -10.69
CA VAL A 447 -6.86 -1.10 -11.52
C VAL A 447 -5.90 -2.23 -11.12
N GLY A 448 -5.73 -2.48 -9.83
CA GLY A 448 -4.91 -3.58 -9.32
C GLY A 448 -5.42 -4.94 -9.79
N LEU A 449 -6.72 -5.21 -9.62
CA LEU A 449 -7.37 -6.43 -10.09
C LEU A 449 -7.19 -6.62 -11.60
N ALA A 450 -7.48 -5.57 -12.40
CA ALA A 450 -7.35 -5.64 -13.85
C ALA A 450 -5.90 -5.90 -14.31
N MET A 451 -4.90 -5.32 -13.63
CA MET A 451 -3.49 -5.61 -13.90
C MET A 451 -3.12 -7.06 -13.55
N GLY A 452 -3.66 -7.58 -12.44
CA GLY A 452 -3.47 -8.98 -12.05
C GLY A 452 -4.10 -9.94 -13.05
N GLU A 453 -5.33 -9.70 -13.46
CA GLU A 453 -6.03 -10.49 -14.48
C GLU A 453 -5.30 -10.47 -15.84
N ALA A 454 -4.81 -9.30 -16.26
CA ALA A 454 -4.00 -9.17 -17.48
C ALA A 454 -2.69 -9.98 -17.37
N MET A 455 -2.05 -9.95 -16.21
CA MET A 455 -0.85 -10.74 -15.93
C MET A 455 -1.13 -12.24 -16.02
N MET A 456 -2.23 -12.71 -15.41
CA MET A 456 -2.62 -14.13 -15.46
C MET A 456 -2.91 -14.60 -16.88
N LYS A 457 -3.66 -13.84 -17.67
CA LYS A 457 -3.91 -14.13 -19.09
C LYS A 457 -2.62 -14.25 -19.90
N LEU A 458 -1.60 -13.41 -19.60
CA LEU A 458 -0.30 -13.53 -20.27
C LEU A 458 0.47 -14.79 -19.84
N LEU A 459 0.36 -15.21 -18.59
CA LEU A 459 1.05 -16.41 -18.07
C LEU A 459 0.40 -17.71 -18.56
N GLU A 460 -0.92 -17.73 -18.77
CA GLU A 460 -1.66 -18.86 -19.37
C GLU A 460 -1.31 -19.09 -20.85
N ASN A 461 -1.00 -18.01 -21.59
CA ASN A 461 -0.54 -18.10 -22.98
C ASN A 461 0.93 -18.55 -23.01
N LYS A 462 1.14 -19.89 -23.02
CA LYS A 462 2.45 -20.56 -23.13
C LYS A 462 3.04 -20.48 -24.53
#